data_c14aa36975cb74199c62af36040d2edb
#
_entry.id   c14aa36975cb74199c62af36040d2edb
#
_cell.length_a   1.000
_cell.length_b   1.000
_cell.length_c   1.000
_cell.angle_alpha   90.00
_cell.angle_beta   90.00
_cell.angle_gamma   90.00
#
_symmetry.space_group_name_H-M   'P 1'
#
loop_
_entity.id
_entity.type
_entity.pdbx_description
1 polymer ?
#
loop_
_entity_poly.entity_id
_entity_poly.type
_entity_poly.pdbx_seq_one_letter_code
_entity_poly.pdbx_strand_id
1 'polypeptide(L)'
;MKKIIILALLTIMGFNVALNAQESISYIKDTGSWFYVYNDKGKKITTMSNSSKKLVGWGSDFFIVETSSWFYIYDMYGKKINVLSNSNGRIVSVSANTFTMEKGSWLYIYSREGKKIKTMSK
;
A
#
# COMPACT_ATOMS: atom_id res chain seq x y z
N MET A 1 -31.61 10.81 32.08
CA MET A 1 -30.39 11.56 32.30
C MET A 1 -29.14 10.69 32.26
N LYS A 2 -29.11 9.66 33.07
CA LYS A 2 -27.97 8.77 33.09
C LYS A 2 -27.73 8.10 31.74
N LYS A 3 -28.81 7.82 31.01
CA LYS A 3 -28.71 7.19 29.70
C LYS A 3 -27.99 8.07 28.69
N ILE A 4 -28.18 9.38 28.79
CA ILE A 4 -27.56 10.33 27.88
C ILE A 4 -26.05 10.30 28.04
N ILE A 5 -25.59 10.21 29.26
CA ILE A 5 -24.16 10.17 29.55
C ILE A 5 -23.51 8.93 28.96
N ILE A 6 -24.18 7.79 29.05
CA ILE A 6 -23.68 6.54 28.50
C ILE A 6 -23.54 6.62 26.98
N LEU A 7 -24.52 7.23 26.33
CA LEU A 7 -24.46 7.39 24.88
C LEU A 7 -23.27 8.24 24.45
N ALA A 8 -22.99 9.28 25.21
CA ALA A 8 -21.86 10.14 24.91
C ALA A 8 -20.54 9.36 24.94
N LEU A 9 -20.39 8.48 25.92
CA LEU A 9 -19.18 7.66 26.02
C LEU A 9 -19.02 6.72 24.85
N LEU A 10 -20.10 6.09 24.42
CA LEU A 10 -20.05 5.18 23.27
C LEU A 10 -19.66 5.92 22.00
N THR A 11 -20.17 7.12 21.82
CA THR A 11 -19.83 7.93 20.67
C THR A 11 -18.33 8.22 20.62
N ILE A 12 -17.75 8.57 21.74
CA ILE A 12 -16.32 8.87 21.81
C ILE A 12 -15.49 7.64 21.43
N MET A 13 -15.87 6.48 21.91
CA MET A 13 -15.13 5.26 21.61
C MET A 13 -15.19 4.92 20.13
N GLY A 14 -16.34 5.05 19.52
CA GLY A 14 -16.47 4.80 18.08
C GLY A 14 -15.64 5.75 17.28
N PHE A 15 -15.54 6.99 17.70
CA PHE A 15 -14.75 7.99 17.03
C PHE A 15 -13.26 7.63 17.06
N ASN A 16 -12.76 7.15 18.18
CA ASN A 16 -11.35 6.74 18.29
C ASN A 16 -11.00 5.59 17.38
N VAL A 17 -11.89 4.64 17.21
CA VAL A 17 -11.68 3.52 16.30
C VAL A 17 -11.54 4.01 14.86
N ALA A 18 -12.38 4.97 14.47
CA ALA A 18 -12.32 5.54 13.12
C ALA A 18 -10.98 6.23 12.86
N LEU A 19 -10.44 6.94 13.86
CA LEU A 19 -9.15 7.60 13.71
C LEU A 19 -8.02 6.60 13.51
N ASN A 20 -8.06 5.47 14.21
CA ASN A 20 -7.03 4.46 14.06
C ASN A 20 -7.03 3.84 12.67
N ALA A 21 -8.17 3.83 12.00
CA ALA A 21 -8.29 3.30 10.65
C ALA A 21 -7.70 4.23 9.59
N GLN A 22 -7.25 5.43 9.97
CA GLN A 22 -6.67 6.42 9.06
C GLN A 22 -5.16 6.31 8.91
N GLU A 23 -4.55 5.29 9.51
CA GLU A 23 -3.10 5.11 9.42
C GLU A 23 -2.66 4.89 7.99
N SER A 24 -1.54 5.51 7.61
CA SER A 24 -1.01 5.38 6.26
C SER A 24 0.52 5.32 6.27
N ILE A 25 1.09 4.85 5.17
CA ILE A 25 2.54 4.82 4.98
C ILE A 25 3.03 6.23 4.68
N SER A 26 4.04 6.69 5.43
CA SER A 26 4.70 7.93 5.08
C SER A 26 6.00 7.69 4.33
N TYR A 27 6.71 6.60 4.63
CA TYR A 27 8.00 6.35 4.01
C TYR A 27 8.40 4.89 4.16
N ILE A 28 9.13 4.38 3.18
CA ILE A 28 9.75 3.05 3.26
C ILE A 28 11.24 3.25 3.08
N LYS A 29 12.02 2.84 4.08
CA LYS A 29 13.46 2.94 4.03
C LYS A 29 14.05 1.63 3.55
N ASP A 30 14.92 1.70 2.54
CA ASP A 30 15.66 0.55 2.04
C ASP A 30 17.09 0.66 2.56
N THR A 31 17.48 -0.29 3.41
CA THR A 31 18.83 -0.29 4.00
C THR A 31 19.82 -1.14 3.22
N GLY A 32 19.38 -1.77 2.11
CA GLY A 32 20.20 -2.74 1.39
C GLY A 32 19.93 -4.17 1.83
N SER A 33 19.52 -4.37 3.08
CA SER A 33 19.19 -5.69 3.62
C SER A 33 17.73 -5.79 4.03
N TRP A 34 17.11 -4.67 4.33
CA TRP A 34 15.76 -4.61 4.89
C TRP A 34 14.97 -3.44 4.31
N PHE A 35 13.65 -3.63 4.22
CA PHE A 35 12.70 -2.55 4.05
C PHE A 35 12.06 -2.26 5.39
N TYR A 36 12.09 -1.00 5.83
CA TYR A 36 11.41 -0.54 7.03
C TYR A 36 10.25 0.35 6.62
N VAL A 37 9.03 -0.05 6.99
CA VAL A 37 7.83 0.70 6.64
C VAL A 37 7.45 1.57 7.84
N TYR A 38 7.35 2.88 7.61
CA TYR A 38 7.00 3.86 8.64
C TYR A 38 5.63 4.45 8.35
N ASN A 39 4.85 4.67 9.40
CA ASN A 39 3.55 5.29 9.26
C ASN A 39 3.67 6.83 9.29
N ASP A 40 2.52 7.51 9.19
CA ASP A 40 2.44 8.97 9.15
C ASP A 40 2.82 9.64 10.46
N LYS A 41 3.05 8.87 11.52
CA LYS A 41 3.55 9.37 12.80
C LYS A 41 5.04 9.08 12.97
N GLY A 42 5.68 8.54 11.93
CA GLY A 42 7.10 8.21 11.98
C GLY A 42 7.42 6.91 12.72
N LYS A 43 6.40 6.11 13.03
CA LYS A 43 6.59 4.84 13.73
C LYS A 43 6.84 3.72 12.72
N LYS A 44 7.84 2.89 13.00
CA LYS A 44 8.11 1.72 12.17
C LYS A 44 7.05 0.65 12.46
N ILE A 45 6.31 0.25 11.43
CA ILE A 45 5.21 -0.69 11.57
C ILE A 45 5.53 -2.07 11.00
N THR A 46 6.51 -2.16 10.11
CA THR A 46 6.86 -3.44 9.47
C THR A 46 8.30 -3.44 9.04
N THR A 47 8.93 -4.61 9.12
CA THR A 47 10.25 -4.87 8.61
C THR A 47 10.16 -6.06 7.68
N MET A 48 10.76 -5.96 6.49
CA MET A 48 10.78 -7.03 5.51
C MET A 48 12.18 -7.15 4.93
N SER A 49 12.66 -8.39 4.76
CA SER A 49 13.92 -8.62 4.07
C SER A 49 13.81 -8.15 2.61
N ASN A 50 14.81 -7.44 2.12
CA ASN A 50 14.81 -7.03 0.71
C ASN A 50 15.60 -7.97 -0.19
N SER A 51 15.90 -9.19 0.27
CA SER A 51 16.64 -10.18 -0.49
C SER A 51 16.05 -10.37 -1.89
N SER A 52 16.82 -10.03 -2.91
CA SER A 52 16.43 -10.12 -4.32
C SER A 52 15.16 -9.34 -4.65
N LYS A 53 14.84 -8.30 -3.88
CA LYS A 53 13.65 -7.47 -4.08
C LYS A 53 14.04 -6.02 -4.30
N LYS A 54 13.30 -5.36 -5.19
CA LYS A 54 13.50 -3.94 -5.48
C LYS A 54 12.21 -3.22 -5.12
N LEU A 55 12.32 -2.16 -4.33
CA LEU A 55 11.15 -1.34 -4.00
C LEU A 55 10.74 -0.54 -5.24
N VAL A 56 9.48 -0.72 -5.66
CA VAL A 56 8.93 -0.01 -6.81
C VAL A 56 8.27 1.29 -6.37
N GLY A 57 7.50 1.25 -5.29
CA GLY A 57 6.82 2.41 -4.77
C GLY A 57 5.80 2.03 -3.73
N TRP A 58 5.12 3.03 -3.18
CA TRP A 58 4.07 2.79 -2.18
C TRP A 58 2.93 3.78 -2.33
N GLY A 59 1.74 3.34 -1.92
CA GLY A 59 0.55 4.17 -1.82
C GLY A 59 0.25 4.48 -0.35
N SER A 60 -1.03 4.68 -0.05
CA SER A 60 -1.44 5.01 1.33
C SER A 60 -1.23 3.84 2.28
N ASP A 61 -1.62 2.63 1.88
CA ASP A 61 -1.60 1.46 2.75
C ASP A 61 -1.07 0.21 2.07
N PHE A 62 -0.33 0.37 1.00
CA PHE A 62 0.27 -0.75 0.26
C PHE A 62 1.61 -0.34 -0.31
N PHE A 63 2.44 -1.32 -0.64
CA PHE A 63 3.69 -1.08 -1.36
C PHE A 63 3.95 -2.23 -2.33
N ILE A 64 4.79 -1.96 -3.31
CA ILE A 64 5.08 -2.91 -4.38
C ILE A 64 6.58 -3.12 -4.45
N VAL A 65 6.98 -4.40 -4.52
CA VAL A 65 8.38 -4.77 -4.77
C VAL A 65 8.43 -5.64 -6.01
N GLU A 66 9.56 -5.58 -6.69
CA GLU A 66 9.79 -6.38 -7.89
C GLU A 66 10.90 -7.38 -7.65
N THR A 67 10.70 -8.61 -8.07
CA THR A 67 11.73 -9.64 -8.15
C THR A 67 12.06 -9.84 -9.63
N SER A 68 12.79 -10.90 -9.97
CA SER A 68 13.19 -11.12 -11.36
C SER A 68 12.00 -11.28 -12.31
N SER A 69 10.87 -11.81 -11.85
CA SER A 69 9.74 -12.13 -12.73
C SER A 69 8.40 -11.57 -12.25
N TRP A 70 8.33 -11.03 -11.04
CA TRP A 70 7.06 -10.74 -10.40
C TRP A 70 7.06 -9.38 -9.72
N PHE A 71 5.87 -8.75 -9.69
CA PHE A 71 5.55 -7.65 -8.78
C PHE A 71 4.74 -8.23 -7.64
N TYR A 72 5.18 -8.00 -6.41
CA TYR A 72 4.44 -8.40 -5.21
C TYR A 72 3.83 -7.17 -4.60
N ILE A 73 2.53 -7.22 -4.34
CA ILE A 73 1.81 -6.14 -3.66
C ILE A 73 1.60 -6.56 -2.22
N TYR A 74 2.08 -5.75 -1.28
CA TYR A 74 1.94 -5.99 0.15
C TYR A 74 1.14 -4.87 0.78
N ASP A 75 0.35 -5.19 1.82
CA ASP A 75 -0.25 -4.14 2.62
C ASP A 75 0.82 -3.52 3.52
N MET A 76 0.47 -2.47 4.25
CA MET A 76 1.44 -1.75 5.05
C MET A 76 2.01 -2.56 6.21
N TYR A 77 1.39 -3.67 6.54
CA TYR A 77 1.86 -4.57 7.59
C TYR A 77 2.69 -5.73 7.05
N GLY A 78 2.96 -5.73 5.75
CA GLY A 78 3.80 -6.75 5.12
C GLY A 78 3.06 -8.00 4.68
N LYS A 79 1.73 -7.98 4.69
CA LYS A 79 0.93 -9.10 4.22
C LYS A 79 0.74 -9.00 2.71
N LYS A 80 0.98 -10.10 2.01
CA LYS A 80 0.85 -10.11 0.55
C LYS A 80 -0.61 -10.00 0.15
N ILE A 81 -0.90 -9.03 -0.73
CA ILE A 81 -2.24 -8.81 -1.28
C ILE A 81 -2.39 -9.55 -2.60
N ASN A 82 -1.38 -9.44 -3.48
CA ASN A 82 -1.45 -10.04 -4.81
C ASN A 82 -0.07 -10.10 -5.43
N VAL A 83 0.04 -10.84 -6.52
CA VAL A 83 1.27 -10.98 -7.30
C VAL A 83 0.90 -10.84 -8.77
N LEU A 84 1.66 -10.04 -9.51
CA LEU A 84 1.48 -9.85 -10.94
C LEU A 84 2.79 -10.16 -11.65
N SER A 85 2.70 -10.76 -12.84
CA SER A 85 3.88 -11.00 -13.65
C SER A 85 4.45 -9.68 -14.19
N ASN A 86 5.76 -9.50 -14.13
CA ASN A 86 6.34 -8.28 -14.69
C ASN A 86 6.44 -8.33 -16.22
N SER A 87 6.05 -9.43 -16.84
CA SER A 87 5.88 -9.49 -18.29
C SER A 87 4.67 -8.69 -18.76
N ASN A 88 3.77 -8.31 -17.84
CA ASN A 88 2.61 -7.48 -18.14
C ASN A 88 2.96 -6.00 -18.34
N GLY A 89 4.20 -5.63 -18.15
CA GLY A 89 4.65 -4.25 -18.34
C GLY A 89 5.52 -3.79 -17.19
N ARG A 90 5.78 -2.49 -17.15
CA ARG A 90 6.54 -1.89 -16.05
C ARG A 90 5.67 -0.88 -15.32
N ILE A 91 5.86 -0.76 -14.04
CA ILE A 91 5.11 0.19 -13.23
C ILE A 91 5.75 1.56 -13.38
N VAL A 92 4.98 2.55 -13.81
CA VAL A 92 5.46 3.91 -14.07
C VAL A 92 5.01 4.90 -13.01
N SER A 93 3.98 4.59 -12.23
CA SER A 93 3.56 5.44 -11.12
C SER A 93 2.78 4.65 -10.09
N VAL A 94 2.86 5.10 -8.83
CA VAL A 94 2.07 4.55 -7.73
C VAL A 94 1.41 5.72 -7.03
N SER A 95 0.11 5.63 -6.83
CA SER A 95 -0.68 6.66 -6.16
C SER A 95 -1.25 6.11 -4.85
N ALA A 96 -2.14 6.86 -4.21
CA ALA A 96 -2.67 6.47 -2.90
C ALA A 96 -3.34 5.09 -2.91
N ASN A 97 -4.16 4.81 -3.94
CA ASN A 97 -4.95 3.57 -4.00
C ASN A 97 -4.79 2.80 -5.31
N THR A 98 -3.90 3.25 -6.20
CA THR A 98 -3.75 2.66 -7.53
C THR A 98 -2.29 2.67 -7.95
N PHE A 99 -1.99 1.90 -8.99
CA PHE A 99 -0.71 2.01 -9.68
C PHE A 99 -0.95 1.85 -11.17
N THR A 100 -0.02 2.37 -11.98
CA THR A 100 -0.15 2.38 -13.43
C THR A 100 0.99 1.58 -14.03
N MET A 101 0.65 0.65 -14.92
CA MET A 101 1.62 -0.10 -15.71
C MET A 101 1.60 0.35 -17.14
N GLU A 102 2.78 0.40 -17.74
CA GLU A 102 2.96 0.68 -19.15
C GLU A 102 3.38 -0.58 -19.89
N LYS A 103 2.72 -0.87 -20.99
CA LYS A 103 3.11 -1.96 -21.87
C LYS A 103 2.84 -1.54 -23.32
N GLY A 104 3.93 -1.39 -24.11
CA GLY A 104 3.81 -0.91 -25.48
C GLY A 104 3.16 0.46 -25.53
N SER A 105 2.07 0.58 -26.26
CA SER A 105 1.35 1.85 -26.46
C SER A 105 0.25 2.07 -25.44
N TRP A 106 0.17 1.25 -24.42
CA TRP A 106 -0.96 1.25 -23.49
C TRP A 106 -0.52 1.51 -22.07
N LEU A 107 -1.42 2.17 -21.32
CA LEU A 107 -1.32 2.36 -19.90
C LEU A 107 -2.48 1.63 -19.23
N TYR A 108 -2.18 0.87 -18.19
CA TYR A 108 -3.17 0.11 -17.44
C TYR A 108 -3.16 0.60 -16.00
N ILE A 109 -4.30 1.05 -15.52
CA ILE A 109 -4.44 1.47 -14.13
C ILE A 109 -5.01 0.30 -13.34
N TYR A 110 -4.33 -0.05 -12.26
CA TYR A 110 -4.70 -1.16 -11.37
C TYR A 110 -5.07 -0.63 -10.00
N SER A 111 -6.01 -1.28 -9.35
CA SER A 111 -6.29 -1.01 -7.94
C SER A 111 -5.15 -1.57 -7.09
N ARG A 112 -5.11 -1.19 -5.81
CA ARG A 112 -4.13 -1.74 -4.88
C ARG A 112 -4.24 -3.26 -4.72
N GLU A 113 -5.40 -3.82 -5.03
CA GLU A 113 -5.60 -5.27 -5.02
C GLU A 113 -5.08 -5.96 -6.28
N GLY A 114 -4.54 -5.20 -7.23
CA GLY A 114 -4.01 -5.78 -8.46
C GLY A 114 -5.05 -6.06 -9.52
N LYS A 115 -6.20 -5.39 -9.45
CA LYS A 115 -7.25 -5.51 -10.46
C LYS A 115 -7.16 -4.37 -11.45
N LYS A 116 -7.20 -4.68 -12.73
CA LYS A 116 -7.20 -3.65 -13.77
C LYS A 116 -8.52 -2.89 -13.74
N ILE A 117 -8.44 -1.57 -13.60
CA ILE A 117 -9.59 -0.69 -13.51
C ILE A 117 -9.83 0.03 -14.83
N LYS A 118 -8.76 0.38 -15.54
CA LYS A 118 -8.87 1.20 -16.74
C LYS A 118 -7.70 0.95 -17.66
N THR A 119 -7.97 1.03 -18.96
CA THR A 119 -6.95 0.97 -20.01
C THR A 119 -7.00 2.28 -20.79
N MET A 120 -5.84 2.86 -21.04
CA MET A 120 -5.72 4.09 -21.80
C MET A 120 -4.64 3.95 -22.84
N SER A 121 -4.76 4.68 -23.92
CA SER A 121 -3.68 4.83 -24.89
C SER A 121 -2.63 5.76 -24.27
N LYS A 122 -1.41 5.48 -24.58
CA LYS A 122 -0.29 6.23 -24.06
C LYS A 122 -0.12 7.59 -24.72
#